data_c9036eb331eef1e0e5753ef0d56c16bc
#
_entry.id   c9036eb331eef1e0e5753ef0d56c16bc
#
_cell.length_a   1.000
_cell.length_b   1.000
_cell.length_c   1.000
_cell.angle_alpha   90.00
_cell.angle_beta   90.00
_cell.angle_gamma   90.00
#
_symmetry.space_group_name_H-M   'P 1'
#
loop_
_entity.id
_entity.type
_entity.pdbx_description
1 polymer ?
#
loop_
_entity_poly.entity_id
_entity_poly.type
_entity_poly.pdbx_seq_one_letter_code
_entity_poly.pdbx_strand_id
1 'polypeptide(L)'
;MDTLETRELRYFTAVAEELHFGRAAERLGMAQPPLSRAIQQLERRLGVSLLERNRRGVSLTGAGEVLLHEGRAALDATAAAARRTRRAGGADHPGGPRNRLVLAVKAGASHELLHKLIDAYAAEPDSAEIEVLPSGTCEQGEMLRDGRADLALMHAPFNSLVGFDSEELMTEGQIAILPTAHPLAARGTLSLADVSDIPDLPLARWSSHGTYPPGRGPEIHDQTQLAQLIALGRTLAVFPDSARAWLWAEHTAVPLTDAPPVVTHIAWPAHSRSLALAGLIRTAARL
;
A
#
# COMPACT_ATOMS: atom_id res chain seq x y z
N MET A 1 -23.96 5.05 -27.12
CA MET A 1 -22.77 4.75 -26.29
C MET A 1 -23.20 4.77 -24.85
N ASP A 2 -23.23 3.61 -24.22
CA ASP A 2 -23.56 3.51 -22.78
C ASP A 2 -22.33 3.93 -21.97
N THR A 3 -22.24 5.22 -21.69
CA THR A 3 -21.12 5.77 -20.93
C THR A 3 -21.43 5.71 -19.44
N LEU A 4 -20.64 4.98 -18.67
CA LEU A 4 -20.72 4.98 -17.21
C LEU A 4 -20.29 6.34 -16.66
N GLU A 5 -21.13 6.92 -15.79
CA GLU A 5 -20.77 8.17 -15.12
C GLU A 5 -20.00 7.90 -13.81
N THR A 6 -19.03 8.75 -13.50
CA THR A 6 -18.26 8.64 -12.24
C THR A 6 -19.16 8.64 -10.99
N ARG A 7 -20.29 9.34 -11.04
CA ARG A 7 -21.26 9.38 -9.95
C ARG A 7 -21.92 8.02 -9.74
N GLU A 8 -22.27 7.34 -10.83
CA GLU A 8 -22.90 6.02 -10.78
C GLU A 8 -21.93 4.97 -10.25
N LEU A 9 -20.68 5.02 -10.69
CA LEU A 9 -19.60 4.17 -10.16
C LEU A 9 -19.44 4.38 -8.65
N ARG A 10 -19.41 5.62 -8.16
CA ARG A 10 -19.34 5.90 -6.72
C ARG A 10 -20.54 5.33 -5.95
N TYR A 11 -21.73 5.46 -6.49
CA TYR A 11 -22.95 4.92 -5.87
C TYR A 11 -22.92 3.40 -5.80
N PHE A 12 -22.60 2.77 -6.92
CA PHE A 12 -22.51 1.32 -6.99
C PHE A 12 -21.40 0.78 -6.07
N THR A 13 -20.20 1.34 -6.12
CA THR A 13 -19.07 0.92 -5.27
C THR A 13 -19.42 1.02 -3.79
N ALA A 14 -20.07 2.10 -3.35
CA ALA A 14 -20.50 2.24 -1.96
C ALA A 14 -21.48 1.15 -1.54
N VAL A 15 -22.47 0.81 -2.38
CA VAL A 15 -23.42 -0.27 -2.08
C VAL A 15 -22.77 -1.64 -2.09
N ALA A 16 -21.86 -1.87 -3.04
CA ALA A 16 -21.13 -3.11 -3.20
C ALA A 16 -20.18 -3.42 -2.01
N GLU A 17 -19.57 -2.39 -1.44
CA GLU A 17 -18.69 -2.51 -0.28
C GLU A 17 -19.47 -2.69 1.03
N GLU A 18 -20.57 -1.95 1.20
CA GLU A 18 -21.38 -2.02 2.41
C GLU A 18 -22.32 -3.23 2.43
N LEU A 19 -22.65 -3.79 1.27
CA LEU A 19 -23.68 -4.79 1.08
C LEU A 19 -25.01 -4.42 1.79
N HIS A 20 -25.22 -3.08 1.95
CA HIS A 20 -26.36 -2.54 2.67
C HIS A 20 -26.69 -1.11 2.19
N PHE A 21 -27.83 -0.93 1.56
CA PHE A 21 -28.23 0.36 0.99
C PHE A 21 -28.32 1.52 1.98
N GLY A 22 -28.74 1.26 3.23
CA GLY A 22 -28.82 2.29 4.27
C GLY A 22 -27.45 2.82 4.65
N ARG A 23 -26.50 1.93 4.99
CA ARG A 23 -25.11 2.31 5.31
C ARG A 23 -24.40 2.99 4.14
N ALA A 24 -24.60 2.47 2.93
CA ALA A 24 -24.06 3.11 1.73
C ALA A 24 -24.61 4.53 1.51
N ALA A 25 -25.89 4.74 1.75
CA ALA A 25 -26.51 6.06 1.64
C ALA A 25 -25.97 7.03 2.70
N GLU A 26 -25.84 6.59 3.94
CA GLU A 26 -25.20 7.36 5.04
C GLU A 26 -23.76 7.76 4.70
N ARG A 27 -22.95 6.80 4.21
CA ARG A 27 -21.57 7.04 3.75
C ARG A 27 -21.50 8.07 2.62
N LEU A 28 -22.50 8.09 1.74
CA LEU A 28 -22.59 9.02 0.61
C LEU A 28 -23.25 10.37 0.98
N GLY A 29 -23.72 10.55 2.22
CA GLY A 29 -24.41 11.74 2.66
C GLY A 29 -25.76 11.97 1.97
N MET A 30 -26.49 10.90 1.62
CA MET A 30 -27.76 10.96 0.90
C MET A 30 -28.80 10.03 1.47
N ALA A 31 -30.07 10.23 1.04
CA ALA A 31 -31.15 9.31 1.43
C ALA A 31 -31.10 7.99 0.63
N GLN A 32 -31.54 6.88 1.23
CA GLN A 32 -31.55 5.55 0.61
C GLN A 32 -32.41 5.47 -0.67
N PRO A 33 -33.62 6.06 -0.77
CA PRO A 33 -34.47 5.90 -1.95
C PRO A 33 -33.84 6.40 -3.27
N PRO A 34 -33.20 7.59 -3.34
CA PRO A 34 -32.50 8.01 -4.55
C PRO A 34 -31.32 7.11 -4.91
N LEU A 35 -30.55 6.59 -3.93
CA LEU A 35 -29.47 5.65 -4.18
C LEU A 35 -29.99 4.35 -4.80
N SER A 36 -31.08 3.77 -4.24
CA SER A 36 -31.69 2.54 -4.77
C SER A 36 -32.19 2.73 -6.21
N ARG A 37 -32.79 3.89 -6.52
CA ARG A 37 -33.25 4.21 -7.89
C ARG A 37 -32.06 4.34 -8.85
N ALA A 38 -30.98 4.98 -8.44
CA ALA A 38 -29.78 5.14 -9.26
C ALA A 38 -29.16 3.77 -9.62
N ILE A 39 -29.05 2.86 -8.67
CA ILE A 39 -28.56 1.49 -8.93
C ILE A 39 -29.47 0.74 -9.89
N GLN A 40 -30.80 0.78 -9.69
CA GLN A 40 -31.76 0.14 -10.60
C GLN A 40 -31.70 0.72 -12.02
N GLN A 41 -31.46 2.04 -12.16
CA GLN A 41 -31.28 2.67 -13.46
C GLN A 41 -29.98 2.23 -14.13
N LEU A 42 -28.90 2.10 -13.37
CA LEU A 42 -27.62 1.57 -13.85
C LEU A 42 -27.77 0.13 -14.36
N GLU A 43 -28.39 -0.76 -13.57
CA GLU A 43 -28.67 -2.15 -13.97
C GLU A 43 -29.50 -2.24 -15.26
N ARG A 44 -30.58 -1.44 -15.36
CA ARG A 44 -31.40 -1.37 -16.58
C ARG A 44 -30.64 -0.91 -17.80
N ARG A 45 -29.75 0.08 -17.66
CA ARG A 45 -28.93 0.60 -18.75
C ARG A 45 -27.85 -0.41 -19.19
N LEU A 46 -27.23 -1.11 -18.24
CA LEU A 46 -26.26 -2.16 -18.54
C LEU A 46 -26.90 -3.47 -19.01
N GLY A 47 -28.21 -3.63 -18.81
CA GLY A 47 -28.95 -4.84 -19.19
C GLY A 47 -28.65 -6.06 -18.33
N VAL A 48 -27.98 -5.86 -17.17
CA VAL A 48 -27.58 -6.93 -16.25
C VAL A 48 -27.87 -6.54 -14.81
N SER A 49 -28.19 -7.52 -13.97
CA SER A 49 -28.28 -7.32 -12.52
C SER A 49 -26.89 -7.33 -11.93
N LEU A 50 -26.57 -6.32 -11.12
CA LEU A 50 -25.29 -6.17 -10.42
C LEU A 50 -25.39 -6.67 -8.96
N LEU A 51 -26.59 -6.59 -8.38
CA LEU A 51 -26.87 -6.95 -6.99
C LEU A 51 -28.04 -7.95 -6.92
N GLU A 52 -27.88 -8.95 -6.07
CA GLU A 52 -28.97 -9.83 -5.66
C GLU A 52 -29.52 -9.36 -4.31
N ARG A 53 -30.86 -9.33 -4.21
CA ARG A 53 -31.58 -8.98 -2.99
C ARG A 53 -32.40 -10.16 -2.53
N ASN A 54 -32.11 -10.69 -1.39
CA ASN A 54 -32.88 -11.78 -0.80
C ASN A 54 -33.18 -11.50 0.68
N ARG A 55 -33.87 -12.44 1.34
CA ARG A 55 -34.21 -12.31 2.77
C ARG A 55 -32.98 -12.24 3.71
N ARG A 56 -31.78 -12.59 3.23
CA ARG A 56 -30.51 -12.56 3.98
C ARG A 56 -29.72 -11.27 3.78
N GLY A 57 -30.14 -10.42 2.82
CA GLY A 57 -29.49 -9.13 2.55
C GLY A 57 -29.20 -8.87 1.07
N VAL A 58 -28.14 -8.12 0.83
CA VAL A 58 -27.63 -7.76 -0.50
C VAL A 58 -26.34 -8.50 -0.73
N SER A 59 -26.17 -9.07 -1.92
CA SER A 59 -24.91 -9.69 -2.40
C SER A 59 -24.61 -9.24 -3.81
N LEU A 60 -23.35 -9.36 -4.23
CA LEU A 60 -22.94 -9.10 -5.61
C LEU A 60 -23.31 -10.28 -6.52
N THR A 61 -23.65 -9.97 -7.76
CA THR A 61 -23.61 -10.94 -8.86
C THR A 61 -22.21 -11.00 -9.44
N GLY A 62 -21.90 -11.99 -10.30
CA GLY A 62 -20.64 -12.00 -11.05
C GLY A 62 -20.41 -10.72 -11.87
N ALA A 63 -21.47 -10.14 -12.47
CA ALA A 63 -21.40 -8.85 -13.15
C ALA A 63 -21.12 -7.70 -12.17
N GLY A 64 -21.67 -7.77 -10.95
CA GLY A 64 -21.40 -6.83 -9.87
C GLY A 64 -19.96 -6.88 -9.39
N GLU A 65 -19.35 -8.06 -9.27
CA GLU A 65 -17.94 -8.20 -8.91
C GLU A 65 -17.02 -7.58 -9.97
N VAL A 66 -17.29 -7.83 -11.24
CA VAL A 66 -16.56 -7.20 -12.36
C VAL A 66 -16.70 -5.68 -12.30
N LEU A 67 -17.92 -5.14 -12.15
CA LEU A 67 -18.11 -3.69 -12.08
C LEU A 67 -17.49 -3.07 -10.82
N LEU A 68 -17.44 -3.78 -9.71
CA LEU A 68 -16.75 -3.30 -8.50
C LEU A 68 -15.24 -3.16 -8.74
N HIS A 69 -14.64 -4.15 -9.40
CA HIS A 69 -13.22 -4.13 -9.73
C HIS A 69 -12.87 -2.99 -10.70
N GLU A 70 -13.54 -2.96 -11.85
CA GLU A 70 -13.30 -1.95 -12.89
C GLU A 70 -13.72 -0.54 -12.45
N GLY A 71 -14.82 -0.45 -11.69
CA GLY A 71 -15.31 0.81 -11.16
C GLY A 71 -14.36 1.47 -10.16
N ARG A 72 -13.72 0.68 -9.29
CA ARG A 72 -12.67 1.18 -8.40
C ARG A 72 -11.49 1.73 -9.21
N ALA A 73 -11.00 0.97 -10.19
CA ALA A 73 -9.89 1.42 -11.03
C ALA A 73 -10.21 2.74 -11.77
N ALA A 74 -11.43 2.87 -12.30
CA ALA A 74 -11.88 4.10 -12.97
C ALA A 74 -11.99 5.30 -12.00
N LEU A 75 -12.49 5.07 -10.78
CA LEU A 75 -12.58 6.11 -9.74
C LEU A 75 -11.18 6.58 -9.30
N ASP A 76 -10.26 5.65 -9.10
CA ASP A 76 -8.87 5.94 -8.75
C ASP A 76 -8.17 6.75 -9.86
N ALA A 77 -8.34 6.34 -11.13
CA ALA A 77 -7.81 7.07 -12.28
C ALA A 77 -8.34 8.50 -12.36
N THR A 78 -9.64 8.70 -12.07
CA THR A 78 -10.26 10.02 -12.03
C THR A 78 -9.68 10.88 -10.89
N ALA A 79 -9.52 10.30 -9.70
CA ALA A 79 -8.90 10.96 -8.56
C ALA A 79 -7.44 11.34 -8.84
N ALA A 80 -6.68 10.42 -9.45
CA ALA A 80 -5.30 10.65 -9.86
C ALA A 80 -5.17 11.79 -10.87
N ALA A 81 -6.03 11.84 -11.89
CA ALA A 81 -6.05 12.93 -12.87
C ALA A 81 -6.27 14.29 -12.18
N ALA A 82 -7.25 14.36 -11.27
CA ALA A 82 -7.53 15.59 -10.53
C ALA A 82 -6.35 16.03 -9.63
N ARG A 83 -5.69 15.09 -8.93
CA ARG A 83 -4.53 15.40 -8.08
C ARG A 83 -3.33 15.86 -8.90
N ARG A 84 -2.97 15.13 -9.96
CA ARG A 84 -1.86 15.48 -10.83
C ARG A 84 -2.08 16.84 -11.50
N THR A 85 -3.30 17.15 -11.93
CA THR A 85 -3.64 18.47 -12.49
C THR A 85 -3.45 19.58 -11.47
N ARG A 86 -3.90 19.40 -10.22
CA ARG A 86 -3.69 20.39 -9.15
C ARG A 86 -2.21 20.60 -8.84
N ARG A 87 -1.42 19.54 -8.76
CA ARG A 87 0.04 19.63 -8.56
C ARG A 87 0.72 20.39 -9.69
N ALA A 88 0.40 20.05 -10.95
CA ALA A 88 0.94 20.75 -12.12
C ALA A 88 0.57 22.25 -12.13
N GLY A 89 -0.60 22.61 -11.61
CA GLY A 89 -1.04 23.99 -11.43
C GLY A 89 -0.45 24.71 -10.21
N GLY A 90 0.35 24.02 -9.37
CA GLY A 90 0.90 24.57 -8.13
C GLY A 90 -0.14 24.80 -7.02
N ALA A 91 -1.34 24.26 -7.14
CA ALA A 91 -2.43 24.48 -6.18
C ALA A 91 -2.18 23.85 -4.80
N ASP A 92 -1.44 22.73 -4.75
CA ASP A 92 -1.18 22.01 -3.51
C ASP A 92 -0.05 22.66 -2.68
N HIS A 93 0.83 23.49 -3.32
CA HIS A 93 1.90 24.25 -2.65
C HIS A 93 2.11 25.61 -3.34
N PRO A 94 1.35 26.66 -2.95
CA PRO A 94 1.52 27.99 -3.49
C PRO A 94 2.96 28.52 -3.23
N GLY A 95 3.71 28.79 -4.30
CA GLY A 95 5.11 29.27 -4.21
C GLY A 95 6.18 28.16 -4.20
N GLY A 96 5.81 26.89 -4.21
CA GLY A 96 6.74 25.77 -4.33
C GLY A 96 7.21 25.50 -5.76
N PRO A 97 8.27 24.67 -5.95
CA PRO A 97 8.78 24.33 -7.27
C PRO A 97 7.74 23.60 -8.10
N ARG A 98 7.62 24.01 -9.37
CA ARG A 98 6.67 23.41 -10.33
C ARG A 98 7.08 22.00 -10.77
N ASN A 99 8.35 21.63 -10.56
CA ASN A 99 8.89 20.34 -10.92
C ASN A 99 9.11 19.52 -9.64
N ARG A 100 8.11 18.72 -9.24
CA ARG A 100 8.11 17.93 -8.02
C ARG A 100 7.57 16.54 -8.29
N LEU A 101 8.18 15.54 -7.65
CA LEU A 101 7.75 14.15 -7.64
C LEU A 101 7.41 13.73 -6.20
N VAL A 102 6.30 13.03 -6.03
CA VAL A 102 5.91 12.45 -4.73
C VAL A 102 6.27 10.97 -4.72
N LEU A 103 7.21 10.60 -3.85
CA LEU A 103 7.68 9.23 -3.67
C LEU A 103 7.05 8.63 -2.40
N ALA A 104 6.16 7.66 -2.58
CA ALA A 104 5.61 6.90 -1.46
C ALA A 104 6.62 5.85 -0.97
N VAL A 105 6.82 5.79 0.34
CA VAL A 105 7.69 4.81 0.98
C VAL A 105 7.01 4.24 2.22
N LYS A 106 7.19 2.96 2.50
CA LYS A 106 6.76 2.40 3.78
C LYS A 106 7.58 3.04 4.90
N ALA A 107 6.90 3.57 5.91
CA ALA A 107 7.57 4.15 7.07
C ALA A 107 8.55 3.15 7.69
N GLY A 108 9.80 3.59 7.89
CA GLY A 108 10.87 2.78 8.49
C GLY A 108 11.49 1.70 7.60
N ALA A 109 11.16 1.64 6.30
CA ALA A 109 11.78 0.71 5.36
C ALA A 109 12.74 1.41 4.39
N SER A 110 13.72 0.65 3.88
CA SER A 110 14.62 1.07 2.79
C SER A 110 15.36 2.41 3.02
N HIS A 111 15.65 2.76 4.26
CA HIS A 111 16.21 4.07 4.63
C HIS A 111 17.50 4.39 3.88
N GLU A 112 18.45 3.45 3.83
CA GLU A 112 19.74 3.66 3.16
C GLU A 112 19.57 3.80 1.64
N LEU A 113 18.74 2.95 1.02
CA LEU A 113 18.44 3.02 -0.40
C LEU A 113 17.75 4.34 -0.75
N LEU A 114 16.76 4.75 0.06
CA LEU A 114 16.05 6.02 -0.13
C LEU A 114 17.00 7.21 -0.09
N HIS A 115 17.92 7.25 0.88
CA HIS A 115 18.91 8.33 1.02
C HIS A 115 19.82 8.38 -0.21
N LYS A 116 20.40 7.24 -0.60
CA LYS A 116 21.25 7.13 -1.80
C LYS A 116 20.51 7.58 -3.07
N LEU A 117 19.25 7.18 -3.22
CA LEU A 117 18.45 7.55 -4.38
C LEU A 117 18.21 9.06 -4.46
N ILE A 118 17.81 9.67 -3.34
CA ILE A 118 17.54 11.11 -3.28
C ILE A 118 18.80 11.91 -3.56
N ASP A 119 19.93 11.56 -2.93
CA ASP A 119 21.20 12.25 -3.11
C ASP A 119 21.72 12.12 -4.55
N ALA A 120 21.69 10.91 -5.10
CA ALA A 120 22.13 10.69 -6.48
C ALA A 120 21.25 11.44 -7.50
N TYR A 121 19.94 11.48 -7.28
CA TYR A 121 19.04 12.21 -8.18
C TYR A 121 19.18 13.73 -8.03
N ALA A 122 19.35 14.24 -6.83
CA ALA A 122 19.56 15.67 -6.58
C ALA A 122 20.84 16.23 -7.28
N ALA A 123 21.81 15.35 -7.56
CA ALA A 123 23.03 15.72 -8.31
C ALA A 123 22.81 15.81 -9.85
N GLU A 124 21.69 15.34 -10.37
CA GLU A 124 21.37 15.41 -11.80
C GLU A 124 20.92 16.85 -12.20
N PRO A 125 21.34 17.37 -13.36
CA PRO A 125 21.10 18.77 -13.74
C PRO A 125 19.61 19.17 -13.82
N ASP A 126 18.75 18.24 -14.23
CA ASP A 126 17.31 18.47 -14.44
C ASP A 126 16.47 17.79 -13.36
N SER A 127 17.04 17.56 -12.17
CA SER A 127 16.33 16.90 -11.07
C SER A 127 15.11 17.70 -10.61
N ALA A 128 14.05 16.96 -10.31
CA ALA A 128 12.87 17.50 -9.64
C ALA A 128 13.06 17.42 -8.12
N GLU A 129 12.36 18.25 -7.37
CA GLU A 129 12.24 18.07 -5.93
C GLU A 129 11.50 16.78 -5.63
N ILE A 130 12.04 15.96 -4.72
CA ILE A 130 11.38 14.74 -4.23
C ILE A 130 10.71 15.04 -2.89
N GLU A 131 9.37 14.94 -2.87
CA GLU A 131 8.62 14.84 -1.64
C GLU A 131 8.49 13.38 -1.23
N VAL A 132 9.02 13.03 -0.07
CA VAL A 132 8.85 11.70 0.51
C VAL A 132 7.52 11.64 1.26
N LEU A 133 6.63 10.73 0.86
CA LEU A 133 5.34 10.53 1.48
C LEU A 133 5.35 9.18 2.23
N PRO A 134 5.48 9.17 3.57
CA PRO A 134 5.40 7.95 4.35
C PRO A 134 4.03 7.28 4.23
N SER A 135 4.02 5.96 4.15
CA SER A 135 2.81 5.15 4.07
C SER A 135 2.81 4.04 5.11
N GLY A 136 1.64 3.51 5.39
CA GLY A 136 1.47 2.28 6.12
C GLY A 136 1.86 1.04 5.31
N THR A 137 1.64 -0.12 5.89
CA THR A 137 1.92 -1.41 5.24
C THR A 137 0.95 -1.62 4.07
N CYS A 138 1.46 -1.92 2.89
CA CYS A 138 0.71 -2.20 1.65
C CYS A 138 -0.13 -1.05 1.07
N GLU A 139 0.01 0.19 1.54
CA GLU A 139 -0.75 1.35 1.04
C GLU A 139 -0.17 1.96 -0.25
N GLN A 140 1.10 1.69 -0.57
CA GLN A 140 1.80 2.33 -1.69
C GLN A 140 1.09 2.14 -3.02
N GLY A 141 0.55 0.94 -3.28
CA GLY A 141 -0.19 0.65 -4.51
C GLY A 141 -1.46 1.50 -4.67
N GLU A 142 -2.19 1.76 -3.59
CA GLU A 142 -3.35 2.66 -3.60
C GLU A 142 -2.92 4.11 -3.86
N MET A 143 -1.83 4.56 -3.22
CA MET A 143 -1.30 5.91 -3.40
C MET A 143 -0.85 6.18 -4.84
N LEU A 144 -0.34 5.15 -5.54
CA LEU A 144 -0.03 5.24 -6.97
C LEU A 144 -1.29 5.29 -7.83
N ARG A 145 -2.30 4.44 -7.54
CA ARG A 145 -3.54 4.38 -8.32
C ARG A 145 -4.34 5.65 -8.21
N ASP A 146 -4.52 6.16 -7.00
CA ASP A 146 -5.30 7.38 -6.76
C ASP A 146 -4.51 8.68 -6.97
N GLY A 147 -3.20 8.59 -7.29
CA GLY A 147 -2.34 9.72 -7.62
C GLY A 147 -1.89 10.56 -6.41
N ARG A 148 -1.96 10.03 -5.19
CA ARG A 148 -1.27 10.63 -4.03
C ARG A 148 0.23 10.59 -4.20
N ALA A 149 0.76 9.55 -4.84
CA ALA A 149 2.17 9.43 -5.20
C ALA A 149 2.34 9.28 -6.72
N ASP A 150 3.50 9.68 -7.22
CA ASP A 150 3.90 9.52 -8.62
C ASP A 150 4.71 8.24 -8.82
N LEU A 151 5.42 7.83 -7.77
CA LEU A 151 6.21 6.60 -7.71
C LEU A 151 6.25 6.09 -6.26
N ALA A 152 6.65 4.83 -6.08
CA ALA A 152 6.74 4.21 -4.75
C ALA A 152 7.89 3.21 -4.66
N LEU A 153 8.49 3.08 -3.47
CA LEU A 153 9.29 1.92 -3.13
C LEU A 153 8.38 0.81 -2.63
N MET A 154 8.35 -0.30 -3.34
CA MET A 154 7.49 -1.45 -3.07
C MET A 154 8.34 -2.70 -2.81
N HIS A 155 7.88 -3.56 -1.91
CA HIS A 155 8.63 -4.74 -1.47
C HIS A 155 7.85 -6.00 -1.86
N ALA A 156 8.33 -6.75 -2.86
CA ALA A 156 7.80 -8.06 -3.20
C ALA A 156 8.38 -9.13 -2.23
N PRO A 157 7.58 -10.11 -1.77
CA PRO A 157 6.21 -10.41 -2.19
C PRO A 157 5.10 -9.66 -1.43
N PHE A 158 5.41 -8.78 -0.49
CA PHE A 158 4.42 -8.12 0.37
C PHE A 158 3.52 -7.14 -0.38
N ASN A 159 4.07 -6.45 -1.41
CA ASN A 159 3.32 -5.56 -2.28
C ASN A 159 3.04 -6.21 -3.63
N SER A 160 1.83 -6.05 -4.15
CA SER A 160 1.48 -6.44 -5.51
C SER A 160 1.92 -5.35 -6.50
N LEU A 161 2.71 -5.74 -7.49
CA LEU A 161 3.14 -4.86 -8.58
C LEU A 161 2.15 -4.83 -9.77
N VAL A 162 1.03 -5.53 -9.66
CA VAL A 162 0.03 -5.63 -10.73
C VAL A 162 -0.54 -4.25 -11.09
N GLY A 163 -0.43 -3.89 -12.36
CA GLY A 163 -0.90 -2.60 -12.91
C GLY A 163 0.11 -1.45 -12.83
N PHE A 164 1.34 -1.75 -12.44
CA PHE A 164 2.44 -0.78 -12.42
C PHE A 164 3.60 -1.26 -13.30
N ASP A 165 4.32 -0.30 -13.87
CA ASP A 165 5.68 -0.53 -14.34
C ASP A 165 6.61 -0.46 -13.14
N SER A 166 7.70 -1.23 -13.15
CA SER A 166 8.65 -1.27 -12.04
C SER A 166 10.05 -1.65 -12.49
N GLU A 167 11.03 -1.23 -11.70
CA GLU A 167 12.44 -1.60 -11.81
C GLU A 167 12.90 -2.17 -10.48
N GLU A 168 13.65 -3.28 -10.52
CA GLU A 168 14.25 -3.88 -9.33
C GLU A 168 15.47 -3.07 -8.91
N LEU A 169 15.54 -2.72 -7.61
CA LEU A 169 16.65 -1.94 -7.06
C LEU A 169 17.54 -2.76 -6.13
N MET A 170 16.96 -3.65 -5.35
CA MET A 170 17.69 -4.40 -4.34
C MET A 170 16.99 -5.70 -4.01
N THR A 171 17.77 -6.76 -3.84
CA THR A 171 17.30 -8.03 -3.29
C THR A 171 18.04 -8.31 -1.99
N GLU A 172 17.31 -8.60 -0.92
CA GLU A 172 17.87 -8.87 0.40
C GLU A 172 17.20 -10.06 1.08
N GLY A 173 17.92 -10.68 2.04
CA GLY A 173 17.38 -11.74 2.90
C GLY A 173 16.44 -11.17 3.97
N GLN A 174 15.89 -12.06 4.78
CA GLN A 174 15.07 -11.69 5.92
C GLN A 174 15.75 -12.03 7.25
N ILE A 175 15.39 -11.27 8.27
CA ILE A 175 15.84 -11.43 9.66
C ILE A 175 14.66 -11.57 10.60
N ALA A 176 14.84 -12.37 11.63
CA ALA A 176 13.98 -12.33 12.80
C ALA A 176 14.53 -11.30 13.79
N ILE A 177 13.70 -10.37 14.22
CA ILE A 177 14.02 -9.39 15.27
C ILE A 177 13.41 -9.88 16.57
N LEU A 178 14.27 -10.15 17.53
CA LEU A 178 13.98 -10.80 18.81
C LEU A 178 14.42 -9.91 19.98
N PRO A 179 13.82 -10.06 21.16
CA PRO A 179 14.40 -9.53 22.39
C PRO A 179 15.80 -10.12 22.61
N THR A 180 16.79 -9.29 22.93
CA THR A 180 18.18 -9.76 23.14
C THR A 180 18.31 -10.82 24.23
N ALA A 181 17.42 -10.80 25.24
CA ALA A 181 17.41 -11.79 26.33
C ALA A 181 16.78 -13.16 25.91
N HIS A 182 16.18 -13.27 24.72
CA HIS A 182 15.54 -14.51 24.31
C HIS A 182 16.58 -15.54 23.85
N PRO A 183 16.42 -16.86 24.20
CA PRO A 183 17.42 -17.89 23.85
C PRO A 183 17.75 -17.98 22.35
N LEU A 184 16.76 -17.76 21.46
CA LEU A 184 16.97 -17.76 20.02
C LEU A 184 17.86 -16.60 19.54
N ALA A 185 17.99 -15.52 20.30
CA ALA A 185 18.87 -14.41 19.97
C ALA A 185 20.36 -14.76 19.99
N ALA A 186 20.72 -15.85 20.69
CA ALA A 186 22.09 -16.36 20.72
C ALA A 186 22.44 -17.26 19.53
N ARG A 187 21.48 -17.61 18.66
CA ARG A 187 21.72 -18.43 17.47
C ARG A 187 22.28 -17.59 16.33
N GLY A 188 23.18 -18.18 15.55
CA GLY A 188 23.76 -17.52 14.37
C GLY A 188 22.76 -17.40 13.20
N THR A 189 21.84 -18.33 13.08
CA THR A 189 20.76 -18.36 12.07
C THR A 189 19.52 -19.05 12.64
N LEU A 190 18.37 -18.77 12.01
CA LEU A 190 17.08 -19.38 12.31
C LEU A 190 16.40 -19.83 11.01
N SER A 191 15.41 -20.71 11.13
CA SER A 191 14.45 -21.02 10.08
C SER A 191 13.10 -20.32 10.34
N LEU A 192 12.23 -20.24 9.35
CA LEU A 192 10.85 -19.77 9.53
C LEU A 192 10.10 -20.62 10.57
N ALA A 193 10.36 -21.94 10.60
CA ALA A 193 9.76 -22.84 11.58
C ALA A 193 10.17 -22.50 13.02
N ASP A 194 11.41 -22.05 13.24
CA ASP A 194 11.89 -21.66 14.57
C ASP A 194 11.14 -20.45 15.15
N VAL A 195 10.55 -19.60 14.30
CA VAL A 195 9.94 -18.31 14.69
C VAL A 195 8.42 -18.26 14.52
N SER A 196 7.81 -19.26 13.87
CA SER A 196 6.39 -19.22 13.50
C SER A 196 5.43 -19.48 14.66
N ASP A 197 5.81 -20.29 15.64
CA ASP A 197 4.92 -20.66 16.77
C ASP A 197 5.72 -20.80 18.07
N ILE A 198 6.21 -19.67 18.57
CA ILE A 198 6.85 -19.61 19.90
C ILE A 198 5.77 -19.25 20.92
N PRO A 199 5.46 -20.13 21.90
CA PRO A 199 4.34 -19.94 22.83
C PRO A 199 4.40 -18.63 23.60
N ASP A 200 5.59 -18.25 24.08
CA ASP A 200 5.80 -17.09 24.94
C ASP A 200 6.26 -15.85 24.16
N LEU A 201 6.52 -15.98 22.86
CA LEU A 201 6.98 -14.90 21.99
C LEU A 201 6.28 -14.98 20.63
N PRO A 202 4.98 -14.68 20.54
CA PRO A 202 4.23 -14.80 19.29
C PRO A 202 4.67 -13.77 18.25
N LEU A 203 4.51 -14.13 16.96
CA LEU A 203 4.82 -13.26 15.83
C LEU A 203 3.88 -12.07 15.78
N ALA A 204 4.43 -10.87 15.62
CA ALA A 204 3.67 -9.62 15.46
C ALA A 204 2.76 -9.69 14.21
N ARG A 205 1.55 -9.14 14.32
CA ARG A 205 0.56 -9.09 13.25
C ARG A 205 0.40 -7.69 12.72
N TRP A 206 0.54 -7.53 11.39
CA TRP A 206 0.35 -6.27 10.69
C TRP A 206 -0.98 -6.25 9.96
N SER A 207 -1.63 -5.10 9.97
CA SER A 207 -2.83 -4.90 9.15
C SER A 207 -2.49 -4.87 7.68
N SER A 208 -3.30 -5.58 6.87
CA SER A 208 -3.35 -5.41 5.42
C SER A 208 -4.75 -4.95 5.06
N HIS A 209 -4.86 -3.76 4.47
CA HIS A 209 -6.15 -3.13 4.13
C HIS A 209 -7.17 -3.10 5.30
N GLY A 210 -6.68 -2.75 6.50
CA GLY A 210 -7.50 -2.66 7.70
C GLY A 210 -7.85 -3.99 8.37
N THR A 211 -7.33 -5.12 7.87
CA THR A 211 -7.58 -6.45 8.43
C THR A 211 -6.30 -7.06 8.94
N TYR A 212 -6.32 -7.61 10.15
CA TYR A 212 -5.19 -8.33 10.72
C TYR A 212 -5.29 -9.82 10.41
N PRO A 213 -4.16 -10.50 10.06
CA PRO A 213 -4.17 -11.94 9.89
C PRO A 213 -4.50 -12.63 11.22
N PRO A 214 -5.08 -13.85 11.22
CA PRO A 214 -5.31 -14.61 12.44
C PRO A 214 -3.98 -14.96 13.11
N GLY A 215 -3.96 -15.03 14.46
CA GLY A 215 -2.77 -15.38 15.23
C GLY A 215 -2.86 -14.89 16.68
N ARG A 216 -1.90 -15.34 17.51
CA ARG A 216 -1.83 -14.98 18.94
C ARG A 216 -1.06 -13.67 19.18
N GLY A 217 -0.25 -13.23 18.21
CA GLY A 217 0.60 -12.07 18.37
C GLY A 217 -0.19 -10.76 18.44
N PRO A 218 0.42 -9.72 18.98
CA PRO A 218 -0.21 -8.41 19.08
C PRO A 218 -0.48 -7.81 17.73
N GLU A 219 -1.55 -7.03 17.65
CA GLU A 219 -1.87 -6.18 16.51
C GLU A 219 -0.97 -4.94 16.55
N ILE A 220 -0.23 -4.72 15.47
CA ILE A 220 0.75 -3.64 15.37
C ILE A 220 0.19 -2.52 14.52
N HIS A 221 0.16 -1.31 15.07
CA HIS A 221 -0.31 -0.11 14.40
C HIS A 221 0.85 0.71 13.80
N ASP A 222 2.00 0.72 14.48
CA ASP A 222 3.18 1.45 14.03
C ASP A 222 4.49 0.76 14.47
N GLN A 223 5.60 1.23 13.91
CA GLN A 223 6.92 0.68 14.16
C GLN A 223 7.42 0.93 15.59
N THR A 224 7.04 2.03 16.22
CA THR A 224 7.45 2.37 17.59
C THR A 224 6.80 1.41 18.57
N GLN A 225 5.50 1.12 18.40
CA GLN A 225 4.79 0.11 19.18
C GLN A 225 5.46 -1.26 19.03
N LEU A 226 5.79 -1.66 17.81
CA LEU A 226 6.49 -2.93 17.58
C LEU A 226 7.82 -2.98 18.33
N ALA A 227 8.66 -1.95 18.18
CA ALA A 227 9.96 -1.88 18.83
C ALA A 227 9.85 -2.01 20.35
N GLN A 228 8.89 -1.32 20.96
CA GLN A 228 8.62 -1.43 22.41
C GLN A 228 8.18 -2.84 22.81
N LEU A 229 7.28 -3.46 22.05
CA LEU A 229 6.79 -4.80 22.36
C LEU A 229 7.87 -5.87 22.21
N ILE A 230 8.78 -5.73 21.23
CA ILE A 230 9.95 -6.62 21.11
C ILE A 230 10.88 -6.42 22.32
N ALA A 231 11.22 -5.17 22.65
CA ALA A 231 12.09 -4.87 23.80
C ALA A 231 11.53 -5.42 25.13
N LEU A 232 10.20 -5.43 25.28
CA LEU A 232 9.50 -5.98 26.45
C LEU A 232 9.33 -7.50 26.40
N GLY A 233 9.83 -8.20 25.39
CA GLY A 233 9.68 -9.66 25.25
C GLY A 233 8.24 -10.12 25.03
N ARG A 234 7.42 -9.32 24.34
CA ARG A 234 6.01 -9.62 24.09
C ARG A 234 5.74 -10.14 22.68
N THR A 235 6.66 -9.94 21.76
CA THR A 235 6.55 -10.37 20.38
C THR A 235 7.91 -10.45 19.71
N LEU A 236 7.95 -11.06 18.54
CA LEU A 236 9.03 -10.99 17.58
C LEU A 236 8.46 -10.51 16.24
N ALA A 237 9.34 -10.15 15.30
CA ALA A 237 8.93 -9.81 13.95
C ALA A 237 9.93 -10.32 12.92
N VAL A 238 9.46 -10.55 11.70
CA VAL A 238 10.29 -10.90 10.54
C VAL A 238 10.28 -9.73 9.57
N PHE A 239 11.48 -9.29 9.18
CA PHE A 239 11.68 -8.12 8.31
C PHE A 239 12.80 -8.37 7.30
N PRO A 240 12.87 -7.57 6.22
CA PRO A 240 14.05 -7.49 5.36
C PRO A 240 15.30 -7.12 6.18
N ASP A 241 16.48 -7.55 5.73
CA ASP A 241 17.75 -7.33 6.45
C ASP A 241 18.06 -5.84 6.66
N SER A 242 17.63 -4.95 5.76
CA SER A 242 17.72 -3.49 5.90
C SER A 242 17.05 -2.93 7.16
N ALA A 243 16.16 -3.68 7.80
CA ALA A 243 15.54 -3.31 9.07
C ALA A 243 16.54 -3.22 10.23
N ARG A 244 17.78 -3.72 10.08
CA ARG A 244 18.86 -3.53 11.07
C ARG A 244 19.11 -2.06 11.39
N ALA A 245 18.83 -1.16 10.45
CA ALA A 245 19.08 0.27 10.60
C ALA A 245 18.26 0.95 11.73
N TRP A 246 17.17 0.32 12.20
CA TRP A 246 16.30 0.90 13.24
C TRP A 246 16.26 0.10 14.55
N LEU A 247 17.13 -0.88 14.73
CA LEU A 247 17.14 -1.72 15.93
C LEU A 247 17.53 -0.91 17.17
N TRP A 248 16.87 -1.21 18.30
CA TRP A 248 17.25 -0.70 19.61
C TRP A 248 18.27 -1.65 20.26
N ALA A 249 18.89 -1.21 21.35
CA ALA A 249 19.88 -2.00 22.08
C ALA A 249 19.31 -3.32 22.65
N GLU A 250 18.01 -3.36 22.92
CA GLU A 250 17.27 -4.51 23.42
C GLU A 250 16.87 -5.51 22.31
N HIS A 251 17.17 -5.19 21.06
CA HIS A 251 16.82 -6.03 19.91
C HIS A 251 18.02 -6.80 19.39
N THR A 252 17.82 -8.03 18.99
CA THR A 252 18.78 -8.83 18.24
C THR A 252 18.17 -9.28 16.93
N ALA A 253 18.89 -9.08 15.84
CA ALA A 253 18.49 -9.52 14.50
C ALA A 253 19.26 -10.80 14.13
N VAL A 254 18.52 -11.86 13.89
CA VAL A 254 19.08 -13.18 13.49
C VAL A 254 18.62 -13.50 12.06
N PRO A 255 19.54 -13.81 11.13
CA PRO A 255 19.20 -14.15 9.75
C PRO A 255 18.32 -15.39 9.66
N LEU A 256 17.34 -15.36 8.74
CA LEU A 256 16.51 -16.51 8.37
C LEU A 256 17.09 -17.19 7.12
N THR A 257 17.27 -18.51 7.18
CA THR A 257 17.95 -19.28 6.11
C THR A 257 17.02 -19.76 5.01
N ASP A 258 15.72 -19.88 5.31
CA ASP A 258 14.67 -20.44 4.44
C ASP A 258 13.55 -19.46 4.11
N ALA A 259 13.66 -18.21 4.56
CA ALA A 259 12.72 -17.17 4.19
C ALA A 259 12.96 -16.72 2.72
N PRO A 260 11.89 -16.51 1.94
CA PRO A 260 12.05 -16.00 0.58
C PRO A 260 12.74 -14.63 0.60
N PRO A 261 13.56 -14.31 -0.40
CA PRO A 261 14.15 -12.98 -0.50
C PRO A 261 13.08 -11.90 -0.65
N VAL A 262 13.40 -10.71 -0.18
CA VAL A 262 12.58 -9.51 -0.40
C VAL A 262 13.24 -8.67 -1.48
N VAL A 263 12.46 -8.37 -2.52
CA VAL A 263 12.91 -7.52 -3.63
C VAL A 263 12.27 -6.15 -3.51
N THR A 264 13.11 -5.13 -3.38
CA THR A 264 12.67 -3.73 -3.39
C THR A 264 12.62 -3.23 -4.82
N HIS A 265 11.45 -2.78 -5.24
CA HIS A 265 11.20 -2.17 -6.54
C HIS A 265 10.90 -0.68 -6.39
N ILE A 266 11.34 0.13 -7.37
CA ILE A 266 10.72 1.42 -7.65
C ILE A 266 9.60 1.17 -8.65
N ALA A 267 8.37 1.57 -8.31
CA ALA A 267 7.18 1.31 -9.12
C ALA A 267 6.44 2.61 -9.44
N TRP A 268 5.77 2.66 -10.62
CA TRP A 268 5.02 3.83 -11.09
C TRP A 268 3.86 3.40 -11.99
N PRO A 269 2.83 4.27 -12.18
CA PRO A 269 1.73 3.98 -13.11
C PRO A 269 2.22 3.88 -14.56
N ALA A 270 1.87 2.79 -15.26
CA ALA A 270 2.32 2.47 -16.62
C ALA A 270 2.02 3.58 -17.68
N HIS A 271 1.05 4.44 -17.43
CA HIS A 271 0.70 5.55 -18.31
C HIS A 271 1.45 6.86 -18.03
N SER A 272 2.39 6.88 -17.09
CA SER A 272 3.16 8.09 -16.75
C SER A 272 4.03 8.56 -17.93
N ARG A 273 4.04 9.88 -18.18
CA ARG A 273 4.83 10.54 -19.24
C ARG A 273 5.75 11.62 -18.67
N SER A 274 6.01 11.60 -17.37
CA SER A 274 6.84 12.61 -16.71
C SER A 274 8.32 12.40 -17.05
N LEU A 275 8.99 13.44 -17.58
CA LEU A 275 10.44 13.41 -17.83
C LEU A 275 11.23 13.35 -16.51
N ALA A 276 10.76 14.03 -15.48
CA ALA A 276 11.36 13.99 -14.14
C ALA A 276 11.32 12.58 -13.55
N LEU A 277 10.17 11.88 -13.69
CA LEU A 277 10.04 10.48 -13.29
C LEU A 277 11.03 9.59 -14.04
N ALA A 278 11.10 9.72 -15.36
CA ALA A 278 12.04 8.95 -16.18
C ALA A 278 13.51 9.23 -15.80
N GLY A 279 13.83 10.46 -15.40
CA GLY A 279 15.13 10.83 -14.84
C GLY A 279 15.44 10.07 -13.57
N LEU A 280 14.52 10.09 -12.61
CA LEU A 280 14.68 9.39 -11.32
C LEU A 280 14.82 7.87 -11.50
N ILE A 281 14.01 7.25 -12.38
CA ILE A 281 14.11 5.81 -12.66
C ILE A 281 15.50 5.47 -13.23
N ARG A 282 16.02 6.26 -14.18
CA ARG A 282 17.38 6.07 -14.72
C ARG A 282 18.46 6.20 -13.64
N THR A 283 18.29 7.11 -12.69
CA THR A 283 19.20 7.24 -11.56
C THR A 283 19.10 6.02 -10.64
N ALA A 284 17.88 5.59 -10.33
CA ALA A 284 17.64 4.42 -9.50
C ALA A 284 18.25 3.12 -10.09
N ALA A 285 18.15 2.91 -11.40
CA ALA A 285 18.72 1.75 -12.09
C ALA A 285 20.27 1.72 -12.14
N ARG A 286 20.93 2.79 -11.68
CA ARG A 286 22.41 2.89 -11.63
C ARG A 286 22.99 2.76 -10.20
N LEU A 287 22.11 2.63 -9.19
CA LEU A 287 22.51 2.45 -7.80
C LEU A 287 22.87 1.01 -7.48
#